data_58c7a0e4122cab71176f849443f11352
#
_entry.id   58c7a0e4122cab71176f849443f11352
#
_cell.length_a   1.000
_cell.length_b   1.000
_cell.length_c   1.000
_cell.angle_alpha   90.00
_cell.angle_beta   90.00
_cell.angle_gamma   90.00
#
_symmetry.space_group_name_H-M   'P 1'
#
loop_
_entity.id
_entity.type
_entity.pdbx_description
1 polymer ?
#
loop_
_entity_poly.entity_id
_entity_poly.type
_entity_poly.pdbx_seq_one_letter_code
_entity_poly.pdbx_strand_id
1 'polypeptide(L)'
;MLDDLKFDPENNEFLQGKIEMAKKVVERMDGKAMVITGGAGPMTTAIAIRDASSFLRDLVKDPENADRLLDFCVDCNLKWIEYNQKVFGKVVVSMADPATSTNLLSPKLFQRFSKPYIQKQLNGIKELTGTIPGVHICGHTKKIWNDIVEVGYPSFSVDNCEDLAELKAAIGDKVKISGNVPPVEVMKNGTIDDVIQSVQECLIKGSDSPYGFSLAIGCQVPIGTTRENIEAYIYAARR
;
A
#
# COMPACT_ATOMS: atom_id res chain seq x y z
N MET A 1 -9.28 18.08 21.78
CA MET A 1 -8.00 17.85 21.05
C MET A 1 -8.22 17.37 19.62
N LEU A 2 -8.98 16.27 19.34
CA LEU A 2 -9.29 15.89 17.94
C LEU A 2 -10.16 16.93 17.22
N ASP A 3 -11.11 17.52 17.91
CA ASP A 3 -12.02 18.50 17.36
C ASP A 3 -11.35 19.81 16.91
N ASP A 4 -10.13 20.07 17.39
CA ASP A 4 -9.31 21.23 17.04
C ASP A 4 -8.38 20.95 15.85
N LEU A 5 -8.21 19.67 15.45
CA LEU A 5 -7.36 19.29 14.33
C LEU A 5 -8.08 19.57 13.01
N LYS A 6 -7.38 20.29 12.14
CA LYS A 6 -7.84 20.57 10.77
C LYS A 6 -6.77 20.11 9.80
N PHE A 7 -7.18 19.36 8.81
CA PHE A 7 -6.33 19.03 7.68
C PHE A 7 -6.69 19.94 6.50
N ASP A 8 -5.74 20.79 6.13
CA ASP A 8 -5.86 21.74 5.03
C ASP A 8 -4.64 21.59 4.10
N PRO A 9 -4.74 20.78 3.04
CA PRO A 9 -3.63 20.56 2.13
C PRO A 9 -3.27 21.78 1.30
N GLU A 10 -4.22 22.72 1.07
CA GLU A 10 -3.96 23.91 0.29
C GLU A 10 -3.06 24.91 1.02
N ASN A 11 -3.20 25.03 2.35
CA ASN A 11 -2.45 25.96 3.16
C ASN A 11 -1.30 25.32 3.95
N ASN A 12 -0.96 24.06 3.67
CA ASN A 12 0.15 23.37 4.31
C ASN A 12 1.42 23.48 3.46
N GLU A 13 2.41 24.25 3.90
CA GLU A 13 3.65 24.52 3.16
C GLU A 13 4.41 23.24 2.76
N PHE A 14 4.46 22.23 3.63
CA PHE A 14 5.14 20.97 3.33
C PHE A 14 4.44 20.21 2.20
N LEU A 15 3.10 20.17 2.21
CA LEU A 15 2.32 19.53 1.16
C LEU A 15 2.39 20.34 -0.15
N GLN A 16 2.38 21.68 -0.07
CA GLN A 16 2.57 22.52 -1.25
C GLN A 16 3.95 22.31 -1.89
N GLY A 17 5.01 22.13 -1.11
CA GLY A 17 6.33 21.78 -1.64
C GLY A 17 6.33 20.47 -2.43
N LYS A 18 5.58 19.44 -1.95
CA LYS A 18 5.39 18.19 -2.70
C LYS A 18 4.62 18.38 -3.99
N ILE A 19 3.56 19.18 -3.96
CA ILE A 19 2.76 19.50 -5.15
C ILE A 19 3.59 20.23 -6.21
N GLU A 20 4.38 21.23 -5.81
CA GLU A 20 5.24 21.96 -6.75
C GLU A 20 6.32 21.06 -7.37
N MET A 21 6.89 20.15 -6.58
CA MET A 21 7.82 19.15 -7.12
C MET A 21 7.10 18.22 -8.13
N ALA A 22 5.91 17.73 -7.79
CA ALA A 22 5.14 16.88 -8.68
C ALA A 22 4.76 17.58 -9.99
N LYS A 23 4.35 18.86 -9.94
CA LYS A 23 4.08 19.69 -11.13
C LYS A 23 5.28 19.72 -12.08
N LYS A 24 6.48 19.98 -11.55
CA LYS A 24 7.73 20.00 -12.35
C LYS A 24 8.03 18.67 -13.00
N VAL A 25 7.76 17.54 -12.31
CA VAL A 25 7.92 16.19 -12.86
C VAL A 25 6.92 15.95 -13.98
N VAL A 26 5.63 16.25 -13.74
CA VAL A 26 4.55 16.09 -14.73
C VAL A 26 4.85 16.87 -16.00
N GLU A 27 5.26 18.14 -15.87
CA GLU A 27 5.66 19.01 -17.00
C GLU A 27 6.80 18.38 -17.81
N ARG A 28 7.86 17.88 -17.15
CA ARG A 28 9.00 17.23 -17.83
C ARG A 28 8.62 15.91 -18.50
N MET A 29 7.64 15.20 -17.97
CA MET A 29 7.19 13.93 -18.53
C MET A 29 6.29 14.10 -19.76
N ASP A 30 5.77 15.28 -20.02
CA ASP A 30 5.02 15.64 -21.24
C ASP A 30 3.96 14.57 -21.63
N GLY A 31 3.09 14.23 -20.69
CA GLY A 31 2.03 13.22 -20.89
C GLY A 31 2.50 11.76 -20.95
N LYS A 32 3.80 11.47 -20.79
CA LYS A 32 4.36 10.12 -20.83
C LYS A 32 4.23 9.33 -19.52
N ALA A 33 3.70 9.96 -18.47
CA ALA A 33 3.50 9.32 -17.17
C ALA A 33 2.16 9.72 -16.55
N MET A 34 1.59 8.80 -15.81
CA MET A 34 0.40 9.07 -14.98
C MET A 34 0.84 9.63 -13.63
N VAL A 35 0.01 10.52 -13.08
CA VAL A 35 0.19 10.98 -11.70
C VAL A 35 -0.38 9.92 -10.76
N ILE A 36 0.50 9.37 -9.93
CA ILE A 36 0.11 8.46 -8.85
C ILE A 36 0.14 9.24 -7.55
N THR A 37 -1.01 9.35 -6.88
CA THR A 37 -1.06 9.85 -5.51
C THR A 37 -0.99 8.67 -4.54
N GLY A 38 -0.06 8.77 -3.58
CA GLY A 38 0.02 7.80 -2.50
C GLY A 38 -1.11 8.01 -1.50
N GLY A 39 -1.78 6.93 -1.11
CA GLY A 39 -2.74 6.89 -0.02
C GLY A 39 -2.23 6.00 1.10
N ALA A 40 -2.12 6.52 2.32
CA ALA A 40 -1.98 5.67 3.48
C ALA A 40 -3.33 5.05 3.84
N GLY A 41 -3.32 3.84 4.39
CA GLY A 41 -4.53 3.32 5.02
C GLY A 41 -4.84 4.03 6.34
N PRO A 42 -6.08 3.94 6.83
CA PRO A 42 -6.52 4.66 8.03
C PRO A 42 -5.68 4.32 9.27
N MET A 43 -5.34 3.03 9.44
CA MET A 43 -4.53 2.56 10.57
C MET A 43 -3.12 3.14 10.54
N THR A 44 -2.48 3.13 9.37
CA THR A 44 -1.14 3.70 9.19
C THR A 44 -1.14 5.21 9.43
N THR A 45 -2.16 5.92 8.99
CA THR A 45 -2.31 7.35 9.27
C THR A 45 -2.49 7.61 10.76
N ALA A 46 -3.32 6.81 11.44
CA ALA A 46 -3.58 6.96 12.88
C ALA A 46 -2.31 6.76 13.72
N ILE A 47 -1.50 5.74 13.45
CA ILE A 47 -0.25 5.53 14.18
C ILE A 47 0.81 6.59 13.86
N ALA A 48 0.75 7.23 12.71
CA ALA A 48 1.64 8.34 12.38
C ALA A 48 1.27 9.62 13.16
N ILE A 49 -0.01 9.82 13.49
CA ILE A 49 -0.49 10.97 14.27
C ILE A 49 -0.32 10.74 15.77
N ARG A 50 -0.66 9.55 16.27
CA ARG A 50 -0.79 9.25 17.70
C ARG A 50 0.39 8.48 18.29
N ASP A 51 1.40 8.11 17.52
CA ASP A 51 2.41 7.07 17.72
C ASP A 51 1.83 5.63 17.86
N ALA A 52 2.63 4.66 17.41
CA ALA A 52 2.15 3.29 17.30
C ALA A 52 1.78 2.69 18.69
N SER A 53 2.64 2.85 19.69
CA SER A 53 2.41 2.23 21.01
C SER A 53 1.20 2.80 21.72
N SER A 54 1.00 4.11 21.63
CA SER A 54 -0.15 4.79 22.23
C SER A 54 -1.43 4.41 21.51
N PHE A 55 -1.46 4.46 20.18
CA PHE A 55 -2.66 4.16 19.42
C PHE A 55 -3.08 2.69 19.55
N LEU A 56 -2.15 1.73 19.48
CA LEU A 56 -2.46 0.32 19.70
C LEU A 56 -3.02 0.04 21.11
N ARG A 57 -2.59 0.79 22.11
CA ARG A 57 -3.17 0.74 23.45
C ARG A 57 -4.57 1.32 23.48
N ASP A 58 -4.78 2.44 22.79
CA ASP A 58 -6.09 3.11 22.71
C ASP A 58 -7.15 2.20 22.07
N LEU A 59 -6.81 1.35 21.09
CA LEU A 59 -7.74 0.35 20.53
C LEU A 59 -8.41 -0.55 21.60
N VAL A 60 -7.73 -0.76 22.73
CA VAL A 60 -8.21 -1.62 23.82
C VAL A 60 -8.75 -0.81 25.00
N LYS A 61 -8.11 0.30 25.32
CA LYS A 61 -8.40 1.08 26.53
C LYS A 61 -9.38 2.22 26.30
N ASP A 62 -9.43 2.74 25.08
CA ASP A 62 -10.26 3.89 24.69
C ASP A 62 -10.76 3.73 23.25
N PRO A 63 -11.55 2.66 22.97
CA PRO A 63 -11.99 2.33 21.63
C PRO A 63 -12.83 3.43 20.97
N GLU A 64 -13.54 4.23 21.73
CA GLU A 64 -14.38 5.33 21.24
C GLU A 64 -13.51 6.45 20.63
N ASN A 65 -12.45 6.87 21.30
CA ASN A 65 -11.52 7.85 20.76
C ASN A 65 -10.64 7.27 19.64
N ALA A 66 -10.35 5.97 19.66
CA ALA A 66 -9.70 5.29 18.54
C ALA A 66 -10.58 5.32 17.27
N ASP A 67 -11.88 5.05 17.39
CA ASP A 67 -12.84 5.15 16.29
C ASP A 67 -12.88 6.60 15.73
N ARG A 68 -12.97 7.61 16.61
CA ARG A 68 -12.95 9.02 16.19
C ARG A 68 -11.66 9.41 15.43
N LEU A 69 -10.50 8.91 15.90
CA LEU A 69 -9.24 9.16 15.20
C LEU A 69 -9.19 8.48 13.84
N LEU A 70 -9.67 7.24 13.74
CA LEU A 70 -9.72 6.52 12.46
C LEU A 70 -10.65 7.22 11.45
N ASP A 71 -11.81 7.71 11.88
CA ASP A 71 -12.69 8.52 11.05
C ASP A 71 -11.99 9.79 10.54
N PHE A 72 -11.33 10.52 11.43
CA PHE A 72 -10.53 11.68 11.05
C PHE A 72 -9.42 11.35 10.05
N CYS A 73 -8.75 10.20 10.22
CA CYS A 73 -7.72 9.74 9.28
C CYS A 73 -8.28 9.45 7.89
N VAL A 74 -9.46 8.80 7.81
CA VAL A 74 -10.15 8.59 6.53
C VAL A 74 -10.44 9.91 5.85
N ASP A 75 -11.00 10.88 6.57
CA ASP A 75 -11.33 12.20 6.02
C ASP A 75 -10.08 12.95 5.53
N CYS A 76 -8.97 12.89 6.28
CA CYS A 76 -7.70 13.47 5.85
C CYS A 76 -7.16 12.82 4.56
N ASN A 77 -7.18 11.48 4.51
CA ASN A 77 -6.71 10.74 3.35
C ASN A 77 -7.54 11.05 2.09
N LEU A 78 -8.87 11.14 2.22
CA LEU A 78 -9.75 11.49 1.12
C LEU A 78 -9.55 12.94 0.66
N LYS A 79 -9.43 13.91 1.58
CA LYS A 79 -9.12 15.32 1.23
C LYS A 79 -7.79 15.46 0.50
N TRP A 80 -6.78 14.66 0.86
CA TRP A 80 -5.51 14.65 0.13
C TRP A 80 -5.66 14.16 -1.30
N ILE A 81 -6.43 13.09 -1.52
CA ILE A 81 -6.70 12.55 -2.86
C ILE A 81 -7.52 13.55 -3.69
N GLU A 82 -8.57 14.12 -3.12
CA GLU A 82 -9.39 15.15 -3.74
C GLU A 82 -8.55 16.37 -4.17
N TYR A 83 -7.65 16.82 -3.29
CA TYR A 83 -6.77 17.93 -3.59
C TYR A 83 -5.80 17.62 -4.74
N ASN A 84 -5.20 16.43 -4.75
CA ASN A 84 -4.36 16.01 -5.88
C ASN A 84 -5.16 15.95 -7.19
N GLN A 85 -6.39 15.48 -7.14
CA GLN A 85 -7.26 15.43 -8.32
C GLN A 85 -7.64 16.84 -8.80
N LYS A 86 -7.89 17.78 -7.89
CA LYS A 86 -8.11 19.19 -8.22
C LYS A 86 -6.90 19.80 -8.94
N VAL A 87 -5.68 19.45 -8.51
CA VAL A 87 -4.43 20.03 -9.06
C VAL A 87 -4.01 19.38 -10.37
N PHE A 88 -4.09 18.05 -10.47
CA PHE A 88 -3.53 17.28 -11.59
C PHE A 88 -4.59 16.69 -12.54
N GLY A 89 -5.87 16.88 -12.26
CA GLY A 89 -6.94 16.24 -13.00
C GLY A 89 -7.04 14.76 -12.63
N LYS A 90 -6.93 13.85 -13.60
CA LYS A 90 -7.04 12.41 -13.33
C LYS A 90 -5.79 11.90 -12.61
N VAL A 91 -5.98 11.34 -11.42
CA VAL A 91 -4.93 10.70 -10.63
C VAL A 91 -5.24 9.21 -10.42
N VAL A 92 -4.20 8.40 -10.27
CA VAL A 92 -4.28 7.00 -9.85
C VAL A 92 -3.91 6.92 -8.38
N VAL A 93 -4.72 6.24 -7.58
CA VAL A 93 -4.44 6.05 -6.15
C VAL A 93 -3.69 4.73 -5.96
N SER A 94 -2.60 4.76 -5.21
CA SER A 94 -1.89 3.57 -4.71
C SER A 94 -1.93 3.59 -3.20
N MET A 95 -2.34 2.51 -2.56
CA MET A 95 -2.47 2.43 -1.10
C MET A 95 -1.41 1.54 -0.46
N ALA A 96 -0.97 1.96 0.72
CA ALA A 96 -0.17 1.13 1.62
C ALA A 96 -0.71 1.24 3.05
N ASP A 97 -0.90 0.11 3.73
CA ASP A 97 -1.37 0.08 5.12
C ASP A 97 -0.59 -0.92 5.99
N PRO A 98 0.73 -0.75 6.13
CA PRO A 98 1.59 -1.67 6.87
C PRO A 98 1.19 -1.84 8.34
N ALA A 99 0.52 -0.85 8.93
CA ALA A 99 0.04 -0.93 10.31
C ALA A 99 -1.07 -1.98 10.51
N THR A 100 -1.67 -2.49 9.43
CA THR A 100 -2.69 -3.55 9.50
C THR A 100 -2.12 -4.97 9.48
N SER A 101 -0.81 -5.13 9.33
CA SER A 101 -0.16 -6.44 9.36
C SER A 101 -0.38 -7.16 10.70
N THR A 102 -0.37 -8.50 10.65
CA THR A 102 -0.55 -9.32 11.86
C THR A 102 0.66 -9.33 12.80
N ASN A 103 1.74 -8.61 12.43
CA ASN A 103 2.82 -8.25 13.34
C ASN A 103 2.38 -7.23 14.39
N LEU A 104 1.42 -6.37 14.07
CA LEU A 104 0.92 -5.29 14.94
C LEU A 104 -0.51 -5.54 15.42
N LEU A 105 -1.39 -6.05 14.56
CA LEU A 105 -2.79 -6.24 14.87
C LEU A 105 -3.18 -7.72 14.88
N SER A 106 -3.95 -8.13 15.90
CA SER A 106 -4.64 -9.40 15.81
C SER A 106 -5.74 -9.36 14.74
N PRO A 107 -6.15 -10.49 14.15
CA PRO A 107 -7.29 -10.53 13.22
C PRO A 107 -8.57 -9.92 13.80
N LYS A 108 -8.82 -10.10 15.09
CA LYS A 108 -9.97 -9.50 15.79
C LYS A 108 -9.93 -7.97 15.81
N LEU A 109 -8.75 -7.40 16.05
CA LEU A 109 -8.56 -5.94 16.02
C LEU A 109 -8.62 -5.42 14.57
N PHE A 110 -8.09 -6.17 13.60
CA PHE A 110 -8.24 -5.84 12.19
C PHE A 110 -9.73 -5.74 11.80
N GLN A 111 -10.53 -6.74 12.12
CA GLN A 111 -11.96 -6.75 11.81
C GLN A 111 -12.71 -5.60 12.49
N ARG A 112 -12.36 -5.23 13.71
CA ARG A 112 -13.03 -4.17 14.48
C ARG A 112 -12.57 -2.76 14.08
N PHE A 113 -11.26 -2.54 13.89
CA PHE A 113 -10.68 -1.20 13.77
C PHE A 113 -10.01 -0.90 12.42
N SER A 114 -9.79 -1.88 11.56
CA SER A 114 -9.22 -1.62 10.24
C SER A 114 -10.26 -1.79 9.14
N LYS A 115 -10.91 -2.93 9.08
CA LYS A 115 -11.84 -3.31 8.00
C LYS A 115 -12.91 -2.26 7.72
N PRO A 116 -13.70 -1.75 8.70
CA PRO A 116 -14.76 -0.78 8.42
C PRO A 116 -14.23 0.55 7.90
N TYR A 117 -13.10 1.02 8.41
CA TYR A 117 -12.50 2.29 7.97
C TYR A 117 -11.81 2.19 6.62
N ILE A 118 -11.20 1.05 6.30
CA ILE A 118 -10.69 0.76 4.96
C ILE A 118 -11.85 0.77 3.97
N GLN A 119 -12.96 0.09 4.26
CA GLN A 119 -14.15 0.09 3.39
C GLN A 119 -14.70 1.51 3.19
N LYS A 120 -14.80 2.31 4.26
CA LYS A 120 -15.21 3.72 4.18
C LYS A 120 -14.26 4.51 3.24
N GLN A 121 -12.95 4.35 3.42
CA GLN A 121 -11.96 5.03 2.58
C GLN A 121 -12.02 4.58 1.11
N LEU A 122 -12.15 3.29 0.84
CA LEU A 122 -12.26 2.77 -0.53
C LEU A 122 -13.52 3.28 -1.25
N ASN A 123 -14.64 3.36 -0.54
CA ASN A 123 -15.87 3.93 -1.09
C ASN A 123 -15.67 5.41 -1.45
N GLY A 124 -15.08 6.22 -0.58
CA GLY A 124 -14.76 7.61 -0.87
C GLY A 124 -13.77 7.77 -2.04
N ILE A 125 -12.74 6.91 -2.12
CA ILE A 125 -11.81 6.91 -3.25
C ILE A 125 -12.54 6.59 -4.56
N LYS A 126 -13.43 5.58 -4.54
CA LYS A 126 -14.23 5.21 -5.71
C LYS A 126 -15.15 6.34 -6.16
N GLU A 127 -15.78 7.05 -5.22
CA GLU A 127 -16.61 8.22 -5.52
C GLU A 127 -15.79 9.34 -6.15
N LEU A 128 -14.61 9.63 -5.63
CA LEU A 128 -13.72 10.67 -6.14
C LEU A 128 -13.09 10.34 -7.50
N THR A 129 -12.63 9.09 -7.69
CA THR A 129 -11.75 8.73 -8.81
C THR A 129 -12.38 7.76 -9.82
N GLY A 130 -13.52 7.17 -9.49
CA GLY A 130 -14.18 6.12 -10.27
C GLY A 130 -13.51 4.74 -10.15
N THR A 131 -12.43 4.59 -9.36
CA THR A 131 -11.64 3.35 -9.26
C THR A 131 -11.34 2.99 -7.81
N ILE A 132 -11.17 1.69 -7.54
CA ILE A 132 -10.70 1.19 -6.25
C ILE A 132 -9.21 0.86 -6.38
N PRO A 133 -8.34 1.37 -5.49
CA PRO A 133 -6.91 1.08 -5.52
C PRO A 133 -6.60 -0.35 -5.05
N GLY A 134 -5.47 -0.89 -5.50
CA GLY A 134 -4.84 -2.00 -4.80
C GLY A 134 -4.13 -1.54 -3.52
N VAL A 135 -3.74 -2.50 -2.69
CA VAL A 135 -3.02 -2.23 -1.43
C VAL A 135 -1.70 -2.98 -1.35
N HIS A 136 -0.70 -2.35 -0.73
CA HIS A 136 0.49 -3.01 -0.23
C HIS A 136 0.46 -3.06 1.31
N ILE A 137 0.72 -4.24 1.87
CA ILE A 137 0.86 -4.42 3.32
C ILE A 137 2.20 -5.14 3.57
N CYS A 138 3.12 -4.45 4.25
CA CYS A 138 4.37 -5.06 4.70
C CYS A 138 4.14 -6.01 5.88
N GLY A 139 4.98 -7.05 5.98
CA GLY A 139 4.95 -8.00 7.08
C GLY A 139 3.89 -9.09 6.91
N HIS A 140 3.65 -9.83 7.99
CA HIS A 140 2.77 -10.98 7.94
C HIS A 140 1.30 -10.61 7.82
N THR A 141 0.61 -11.22 6.86
CA THR A 141 -0.80 -10.95 6.52
C THR A 141 -1.65 -12.21 6.37
N LYS A 142 -1.05 -13.38 6.43
CA LYS A 142 -1.72 -14.68 6.16
C LYS A 142 -3.05 -14.83 6.92
N LYS A 143 -3.12 -14.36 8.16
CA LYS A 143 -4.32 -14.49 9.00
C LYS A 143 -5.47 -13.56 8.61
N ILE A 144 -5.22 -12.57 7.73
CA ILE A 144 -6.21 -11.59 7.27
C ILE A 144 -6.44 -11.62 5.75
N TRP A 145 -5.91 -12.60 5.01
CA TRP A 145 -6.06 -12.66 3.55
C TRP A 145 -7.53 -12.66 3.10
N ASN A 146 -8.40 -13.41 3.78
CA ASN A 146 -9.84 -13.38 3.46
C ASN A 146 -10.47 -12.02 3.75
N ASP A 147 -10.07 -11.36 4.83
CA ASP A 147 -10.54 -10.00 5.15
C ASP A 147 -10.10 -8.99 4.09
N ILE A 148 -8.89 -9.12 3.53
CA ILE A 148 -8.40 -8.28 2.42
C ILE A 148 -9.31 -8.41 1.19
N VAL A 149 -9.74 -9.63 0.87
CA VAL A 149 -10.72 -9.88 -0.21
C VAL A 149 -12.08 -9.26 0.12
N GLU A 150 -12.59 -9.49 1.33
CA GLU A 150 -13.90 -8.98 1.78
C GLU A 150 -13.97 -7.45 1.87
N VAL A 151 -12.84 -6.80 2.14
CA VAL A 151 -12.73 -5.33 2.10
C VAL A 151 -12.97 -4.80 0.68
N GLY A 152 -12.63 -5.59 -0.35
CA GLY A 152 -12.89 -5.25 -1.75
C GLY A 152 -11.69 -4.69 -2.51
N TYR A 153 -10.47 -4.93 -2.06
CA TYR A 153 -9.27 -4.58 -2.83
C TYR A 153 -9.19 -5.41 -4.13
N PRO A 154 -9.00 -4.77 -5.29
CA PRO A 154 -8.86 -5.49 -6.56
C PRO A 154 -7.49 -6.15 -6.74
N SER A 155 -6.47 -5.67 -6.03
CA SER A 155 -5.12 -6.22 -6.04
C SER A 155 -4.44 -6.09 -4.69
N PHE A 156 -3.60 -7.07 -4.39
CA PHE A 156 -2.84 -7.15 -3.15
C PHE A 156 -1.35 -7.36 -3.46
N SER A 157 -0.54 -6.41 -3.03
CA SER A 157 0.92 -6.49 -3.06
C SER A 157 1.42 -7.01 -1.72
N VAL A 158 2.06 -8.17 -1.75
CA VAL A 158 2.47 -8.91 -0.56
C VAL A 158 3.96 -8.78 -0.28
N ASP A 159 4.29 -8.74 1.00
CA ASP A 159 5.68 -8.75 1.48
C ASP A 159 6.37 -10.10 1.19
N ASN A 160 7.71 -10.08 1.11
CA ASN A 160 8.52 -11.27 0.86
C ASN A 160 8.54 -12.30 2.02
N CYS A 161 8.04 -11.93 3.19
CA CYS A 161 7.89 -12.87 4.31
C CYS A 161 6.72 -13.86 4.14
N GLU A 162 5.88 -13.67 3.13
CA GLU A 162 4.76 -14.54 2.82
C GLU A 162 5.06 -15.45 1.60
N ASP A 163 4.54 -16.68 1.61
CA ASP A 163 4.70 -17.58 0.46
C ASP A 163 3.65 -17.30 -0.62
N LEU A 164 4.10 -17.00 -1.85
CA LEU A 164 3.22 -16.71 -2.98
C LEU A 164 2.32 -17.89 -3.39
N ALA A 165 2.79 -19.13 -3.25
CA ALA A 165 1.99 -20.28 -3.62
C ALA A 165 0.84 -20.50 -2.63
N GLU A 166 1.11 -20.32 -1.33
CA GLU A 166 0.05 -20.34 -0.30
C GLU A 166 -0.95 -19.21 -0.46
N LEU A 167 -0.47 -18.00 -0.74
CA LEU A 167 -1.33 -16.84 -0.99
C LEU A 167 -2.22 -17.08 -2.22
N LYS A 168 -1.64 -17.55 -3.33
CA LYS A 168 -2.39 -17.90 -4.55
C LYS A 168 -3.45 -18.94 -4.26
N ALA A 169 -3.11 -20.02 -3.53
CA ALA A 169 -4.07 -21.06 -3.18
C ALA A 169 -5.23 -20.56 -2.32
N ALA A 170 -4.98 -19.55 -1.46
CA ALA A 170 -5.99 -19.02 -0.54
C ALA A 170 -6.94 -18.00 -1.21
N ILE A 171 -6.41 -17.06 -2.00
CA ILE A 171 -7.18 -15.92 -2.52
C ILE A 171 -6.86 -15.55 -3.98
N GLY A 172 -6.02 -16.30 -4.68
CA GLY A 172 -5.60 -15.96 -6.05
C GLY A 172 -6.69 -16.05 -7.10
N ASP A 173 -7.85 -16.62 -6.78
CA ASP A 173 -9.08 -16.64 -7.59
C ASP A 173 -9.99 -15.43 -7.36
N LYS A 174 -9.67 -14.55 -6.39
CA LYS A 174 -10.51 -13.43 -5.94
C LYS A 174 -9.83 -12.08 -6.07
N VAL A 175 -8.51 -12.03 -6.01
CA VAL A 175 -7.74 -10.80 -6.04
C VAL A 175 -6.47 -10.98 -6.87
N LYS A 176 -6.09 -9.93 -7.63
CA LYS A 176 -4.81 -9.93 -8.33
C LYS A 176 -3.65 -9.86 -7.33
N ILE A 177 -2.70 -10.79 -7.43
CA ILE A 177 -1.54 -10.84 -6.55
C ILE A 177 -0.37 -10.07 -7.19
N SER A 178 0.39 -9.34 -6.37
CA SER A 178 1.64 -8.69 -6.78
C SER A 178 2.74 -8.99 -5.75
N GLY A 179 3.91 -9.40 -6.22
CA GLY A 179 5.05 -9.65 -5.34
C GLY A 179 5.99 -10.72 -5.91
N ASN A 180 6.94 -11.28 -5.13
CA ASN A 180 7.42 -10.73 -3.87
C ASN A 180 8.92 -11.00 -3.70
N VAL A 181 9.71 -10.65 -4.76
CA VAL A 181 11.18 -10.79 -4.71
C VAL A 181 11.73 -10.06 -3.48
N PRO A 182 12.56 -10.71 -2.63
CA PRO A 182 13.08 -10.11 -1.41
C PRO A 182 13.91 -8.86 -1.68
N PRO A 183 13.53 -7.68 -1.09
CA PRO A 183 14.21 -6.42 -1.39
C PRO A 183 15.61 -6.31 -0.81
N VAL A 184 15.82 -6.79 0.41
CA VAL A 184 17.10 -6.62 1.11
C VAL A 184 18.04 -7.77 0.79
N GLU A 185 17.58 -9.00 1.00
CA GLU A 185 18.39 -10.21 0.89
C GLU A 185 18.81 -10.46 -0.55
N VAL A 186 17.91 -10.25 -1.52
CA VAL A 186 18.13 -10.55 -2.93
C VAL A 186 18.48 -9.30 -3.72
N MET A 187 17.59 -8.30 -3.73
CA MET A 187 17.80 -7.14 -4.61
C MET A 187 19.01 -6.30 -4.22
N LYS A 188 19.26 -6.11 -2.91
CA LYS A 188 20.38 -5.29 -2.43
C LYS A 188 21.65 -6.11 -2.21
N ASN A 189 21.56 -7.24 -1.52
CA ASN A 189 22.71 -7.99 -1.03
C ASN A 189 23.01 -9.24 -1.85
N GLY A 190 22.09 -9.68 -2.72
CA GLY A 190 22.25 -10.86 -3.56
C GLY A 190 23.13 -10.61 -4.78
N THR A 191 23.58 -11.69 -5.39
CA THR A 191 24.28 -11.70 -6.69
C THR A 191 23.26 -11.58 -7.84
N ILE A 192 23.75 -11.36 -9.06
CA ILE A 192 22.93 -11.38 -10.29
C ILE A 192 22.15 -12.71 -10.40
N ASP A 193 22.81 -13.84 -10.11
CA ASP A 193 22.19 -15.17 -10.18
C ASP A 193 21.09 -15.34 -9.12
N ASP A 194 21.29 -14.84 -7.89
CA ASP A 194 20.25 -14.84 -6.84
C ASP A 194 19.01 -14.05 -7.27
N VAL A 195 19.21 -12.90 -7.93
CA VAL A 195 18.10 -12.09 -8.44
C VAL A 195 17.34 -12.83 -9.54
N ILE A 196 18.05 -13.42 -10.52
CA ILE A 196 17.43 -14.18 -11.61
C ILE A 196 16.66 -15.37 -11.06
N GLN A 197 17.26 -16.14 -10.16
CA GLN A 197 16.61 -17.29 -9.52
C GLN A 197 15.33 -16.88 -8.76
N SER A 198 15.42 -15.83 -7.94
CA SER A 198 14.27 -15.36 -7.16
C SER A 198 13.12 -14.87 -8.03
N VAL A 199 13.43 -14.17 -9.13
CA VAL A 199 12.42 -13.78 -10.13
C VAL A 199 11.73 -15.00 -10.74
N GLN A 200 12.50 -16.02 -11.15
CA GLN A 200 11.95 -17.25 -11.71
C GLN A 200 11.07 -17.99 -10.71
N GLU A 201 11.49 -18.10 -9.46
CA GLU A 201 10.69 -18.69 -8.39
C GLU A 201 9.35 -17.96 -8.17
N CYS A 202 9.37 -16.63 -8.17
CA CYS A 202 8.13 -15.82 -8.08
C CYS A 202 7.21 -16.07 -9.29
N LEU A 203 7.76 -16.13 -10.50
CA LEU A 203 7.00 -16.43 -11.71
C LEU A 203 6.39 -17.84 -11.68
N ILE A 204 7.16 -18.85 -11.27
CA ILE A 204 6.68 -20.23 -11.13
C ILE A 204 5.53 -20.31 -10.12
N LYS A 205 5.63 -19.61 -8.98
CA LYS A 205 4.62 -19.63 -7.93
C LYS A 205 3.38 -18.82 -8.26
N GLY A 206 3.51 -17.72 -9.02
CA GLY A 206 2.46 -16.72 -9.16
C GLY A 206 1.82 -16.60 -10.53
N SER A 207 2.52 -16.90 -11.64
CA SER A 207 2.09 -16.55 -13.01
C SER A 207 0.76 -17.17 -13.45
N ASP A 208 0.38 -18.31 -12.89
CA ASP A 208 -0.88 -19.02 -13.13
C ASP A 208 -1.99 -18.63 -12.15
N SER A 209 -1.85 -17.54 -11.41
CA SER A 209 -2.90 -17.04 -10.51
C SER A 209 -4.17 -16.72 -11.30
N PRO A 210 -5.33 -17.30 -10.97
CA PRO A 210 -6.54 -17.18 -11.77
C PRO A 210 -7.05 -15.75 -11.98
N TYR A 211 -6.90 -14.88 -10.97
CA TYR A 211 -7.29 -13.47 -11.05
C TYR A 211 -6.17 -12.56 -11.60
N GLY A 212 -5.01 -13.15 -11.85
CA GLY A 212 -3.82 -12.50 -12.39
C GLY A 212 -2.71 -12.27 -11.38
N PHE A 213 -1.50 -12.13 -11.94
CA PHE A 213 -0.27 -11.90 -11.19
C PHE A 213 0.51 -10.73 -11.77
N SER A 214 1.20 -10.00 -10.91
CA SER A 214 2.23 -9.04 -11.30
C SER A 214 3.50 -9.34 -10.53
N LEU A 215 4.57 -9.68 -11.24
CA LEU A 215 5.87 -9.76 -10.62
C LEU A 215 6.25 -8.39 -10.04
N ALA A 216 6.63 -8.38 -8.77
CA ALA A 216 7.08 -7.19 -8.07
C ALA A 216 8.14 -7.55 -7.02
N ILE A 217 8.83 -6.54 -6.51
CA ILE A 217 9.66 -6.67 -5.32
C ILE A 217 8.74 -6.61 -4.10
N GLY A 218 9.01 -7.41 -3.07
CA GLY A 218 8.13 -7.58 -1.91
C GLY A 218 7.91 -6.33 -1.07
N CYS A 219 8.75 -5.31 -1.23
CA CYS A 219 8.62 -3.98 -0.64
C CYS A 219 9.42 -2.97 -1.48
N GLN A 220 9.70 -1.78 -0.93
CA GLN A 220 10.50 -0.77 -1.62
C GLN A 220 11.92 -1.27 -1.91
N VAL A 221 12.46 -0.89 -3.07
CA VAL A 221 13.87 -1.16 -3.41
C VAL A 221 14.77 -0.38 -2.46
N PRO A 222 15.67 -1.06 -1.71
CA PRO A 222 16.54 -0.39 -0.75
C PRO A 222 17.51 0.56 -1.44
N ILE A 223 17.79 1.69 -0.78
CA ILE A 223 18.87 2.59 -1.22
C ILE A 223 20.19 1.83 -1.23
N GLY A 224 20.95 1.98 -2.33
CA GLY A 224 22.23 1.28 -2.54
C GLY A 224 22.08 -0.10 -3.19
N THR A 225 20.88 -0.46 -3.67
CA THR A 225 20.74 -1.57 -4.62
C THR A 225 21.52 -1.25 -5.90
N THR A 226 22.34 -2.19 -6.38
CA THR A 226 23.20 -1.98 -7.54
C THR A 226 22.39 -1.91 -8.83
N ARG A 227 22.92 -1.20 -9.82
CA ARG A 227 22.31 -1.13 -11.14
C ARG A 227 22.24 -2.51 -11.80
N GLU A 228 23.27 -3.31 -11.63
CA GLU A 228 23.39 -4.67 -12.16
C GLU A 228 22.26 -5.57 -11.65
N ASN A 229 21.92 -5.49 -10.37
CA ASN A 229 20.82 -6.26 -9.80
C ASN A 229 19.45 -5.78 -10.32
N ILE A 230 19.26 -4.47 -10.53
CA ILE A 230 18.04 -3.94 -11.15
C ILE A 230 17.92 -4.41 -12.60
N GLU A 231 19.01 -4.39 -13.37
CA GLU A 231 19.03 -4.86 -14.76
C GLU A 231 18.80 -6.38 -14.83
N ALA A 232 19.36 -7.17 -13.90
CA ALA A 232 19.13 -8.61 -13.79
C ALA A 232 17.65 -8.92 -13.51
N TYR A 233 17.01 -8.18 -12.59
CA TYR A 233 15.58 -8.31 -12.32
C TYR A 233 14.74 -8.04 -13.57
N ILE A 234 15.00 -6.92 -14.27
CA ILE A 234 14.27 -6.56 -15.50
C ILE A 234 14.49 -7.60 -16.61
N TYR A 235 15.72 -8.10 -16.74
CA TYR A 235 16.04 -9.13 -17.72
C TYR A 235 15.29 -10.44 -17.44
N ALA A 236 15.33 -10.93 -16.20
CA ALA A 236 14.66 -12.15 -15.81
C ALA A 236 13.12 -12.06 -15.91
N ALA A 237 12.55 -10.88 -15.62
CA ALA A 237 11.11 -10.63 -15.71
C ALA A 237 10.54 -10.66 -17.14
N ARG A 238 11.40 -10.57 -18.17
CA ARG A 238 11.02 -10.55 -19.59
C ARG A 238 11.14 -11.90 -20.28
N ARG A 239 11.63 -12.90 -19.59
CA ARG A 239 11.86 -14.24 -20.14
C ARG A 239 10.87 -15.26 -19.57
#